data_b981d14f861111c330d3e289889e54b7
#
_entry.id   b981d14f861111c330d3e289889e54b7
#
_cell.length_a   1.000
_cell.length_b   1.000
_cell.length_c   1.000
_cell.angle_alpha   90.00
_cell.angle_beta   90.00
_cell.angle_gamma   90.00
#
_symmetry.space_group_name_H-M   'P 1'
#
loop_
_entity.id
_entity.type
_entity.pdbx_description
1 polymer ?
#
loop_
_entity_poly.entity_id
_entity_poly.type
_entity_poly.pdbx_seq_one_letter_code
_entity_poly.pdbx_strand_id
1 'polypeptide(L)'
;MIVSWIHKGLKDFFETGSMAGIQAPHALRLAERLQVINQAKVIQDINLPPYRLHQLKGDRSGIWSISVTGNWRITFKFEDGNAYIINYEDYH
;
A
#
# COMPACT_ATOMS: atom_id res chain seq x y z
N MET A 1 1.02 5.20 -10.83
CA MET A 1 1.34 6.41 -10.02
C MET A 1 0.41 6.50 -8.81
N ILE A 2 0.94 6.80 -7.65
CA ILE A 2 0.11 7.03 -6.47
C ILE A 2 -0.53 8.40 -6.58
N VAL A 3 -1.86 8.46 -6.46
CA VAL A 3 -2.65 9.68 -6.69
C VAL A 3 -3.21 10.24 -5.38
N SER A 4 -3.68 9.38 -4.47
CA SER A 4 -4.30 9.86 -3.24
C SER A 4 -4.05 8.93 -2.08
N TRP A 5 -4.25 9.47 -0.87
CA TRP A 5 -3.90 8.79 0.38
C TRP A 5 -5.03 8.97 1.39
N ILE A 6 -5.26 7.92 2.19
CA ILE A 6 -6.06 8.03 3.41
C ILE A 6 -5.12 8.23 4.59
N HIS A 7 -4.02 7.48 4.63
CA HIS A 7 -3.10 7.48 5.78
C HIS A 7 -2.06 8.57 5.64
N LYS A 8 -2.23 9.65 6.41
CA LYS A 8 -1.32 10.80 6.33
C LYS A 8 0.11 10.46 6.69
N GLY A 9 0.32 9.65 7.72
CA GLY A 9 1.68 9.25 8.13
C GLY A 9 2.42 8.50 7.03
N LEU A 10 1.71 7.64 6.28
CA LEU A 10 2.31 6.91 5.18
C LEU A 10 2.64 7.85 4.01
N LYS A 11 1.76 8.80 3.73
CA LYS A 11 2.02 9.83 2.72
C LYS A 11 3.28 10.61 3.07
N ASP A 12 3.38 11.09 4.30
CA ASP A 12 4.53 11.87 4.76
C ASP A 12 5.81 11.05 4.64
N PHE A 13 5.74 9.76 4.98
CA PHE A 13 6.87 8.87 4.85
C PHE A 13 7.32 8.76 3.38
N PHE A 14 6.38 8.56 2.48
CA PHE A 14 6.69 8.43 1.06
C PHE A 14 7.28 9.71 0.47
N GLU A 15 6.73 10.85 0.85
CA GLU A 15 7.11 12.13 0.25
C GLU A 15 8.34 12.76 0.89
N THR A 16 8.55 12.57 2.19
CA THR A 16 9.60 13.27 2.93
C THR A 16 10.55 12.35 3.70
N GLY A 17 10.22 11.08 3.82
CA GLY A 17 10.99 10.15 4.64
C GLY A 17 10.66 10.20 6.12
N SER A 18 9.69 11.01 6.54
CA SER A 18 9.29 11.11 7.94
C SER A 18 8.75 9.78 8.45
N MET A 19 9.28 9.29 9.56
CA MET A 19 8.85 8.04 10.17
C MET A 19 7.90 8.24 11.33
N ALA A 20 7.44 9.48 11.56
CA ALA A 20 6.61 9.80 12.72
C ALA A 20 5.27 9.08 12.75
N GLY A 21 4.70 8.80 11.57
CA GLY A 21 3.37 8.20 11.47
C GLY A 21 3.35 6.74 11.06
N ILE A 22 4.50 6.05 11.07
CA ILE A 22 4.58 4.64 10.70
C ILE A 22 5.27 3.84 11.80
N GLN A 23 5.16 2.51 11.69
CA GLN A 23 5.91 1.60 12.57
C GLN A 23 7.35 1.54 12.06
N ALA A 24 8.30 1.99 12.86
CA ALA A 24 9.70 2.06 12.43
C ALA A 24 10.26 0.74 11.87
N PRO A 25 9.95 -0.43 12.47
CA PRO A 25 10.44 -1.70 11.91
C PRO A 25 9.91 -2.02 10.51
N HIS A 26 8.86 -1.34 10.06
CA HIS A 26 8.27 -1.57 8.74
C HIS A 26 8.87 -0.69 7.65
N ALA A 27 9.74 0.27 8.01
CA ALA A 27 10.15 1.33 7.08
C ALA A 27 10.69 0.81 5.75
N LEU A 28 11.60 -0.16 5.77
CA LEU A 28 12.17 -0.69 4.53
C LEU A 28 11.13 -1.38 3.66
N ARG A 29 10.26 -2.17 4.27
CA ARG A 29 9.20 -2.85 3.51
C ARG A 29 8.19 -1.86 2.95
N LEU A 30 7.82 -0.85 3.72
CA LEU A 30 6.90 0.19 3.24
C LEU A 30 7.50 0.95 2.07
N ALA A 31 8.78 1.34 2.17
CA ALA A 31 9.45 2.07 1.09
C ALA A 31 9.47 1.26 -0.20
N GLU A 32 9.81 -0.02 -0.11
CA GLU A 32 9.86 -0.91 -1.28
C GLU A 32 8.47 -1.05 -1.91
N ARG A 33 7.47 -1.35 -1.09
CA ARG A 33 6.12 -1.61 -1.59
C ARG A 33 5.48 -0.37 -2.21
N LEU A 34 5.70 0.78 -1.60
CA LEU A 34 5.16 2.03 -2.14
C LEU A 34 5.80 2.37 -3.49
N GLN A 35 7.10 2.09 -3.65
CA GLN A 35 7.75 2.29 -4.95
C GLN A 35 7.18 1.34 -6.02
N VAL A 36 6.95 0.09 -5.67
CA VAL A 36 6.35 -0.88 -6.60
C VAL A 36 4.96 -0.41 -7.01
N ILE A 37 4.12 0.01 -6.04
CA ILE A 37 2.79 0.54 -6.34
C ILE A 37 2.88 1.77 -7.24
N ASN A 38 3.79 2.67 -6.93
CA ASN A 38 3.92 3.93 -7.67
C ASN A 38 4.34 3.72 -9.13
N GLN A 39 5.14 2.68 -9.38
CA GLN A 39 5.66 2.40 -10.72
C GLN A 39 4.78 1.43 -11.52
N ALA A 40 3.83 0.77 -10.90
CA ALA A 40 3.01 -0.23 -11.56
C ALA A 40 2.15 0.37 -12.66
N LYS A 41 2.10 -0.30 -13.80
CA LYS A 41 1.24 0.08 -14.93
C LYS A 41 -0.05 -0.72 -14.93
N VAL A 42 0.05 -1.98 -14.49
CA VAL A 42 -1.10 -2.88 -14.34
C VAL A 42 -1.01 -3.54 -12.98
N ILE A 43 -2.13 -4.09 -12.52
CA ILE A 43 -2.17 -4.69 -11.17
C ILE A 43 -1.21 -5.87 -11.04
N GLN A 44 -0.96 -6.60 -12.12
CA GLN A 44 -0.03 -7.73 -12.10
C GLN A 44 1.40 -7.32 -11.73
N ASP A 45 1.77 -6.08 -11.96
CA ASP A 45 3.09 -5.58 -11.57
C ASP A 45 3.28 -5.57 -10.06
N ILE A 46 2.18 -5.61 -9.31
CA ILE A 46 2.20 -5.63 -7.83
C ILE A 46 2.04 -7.06 -7.30
N ASN A 47 1.78 -8.02 -8.18
CA ASN A 47 1.55 -9.41 -7.78
C ASN A 47 2.87 -10.14 -7.56
N LEU A 48 3.64 -9.68 -6.58
CA LEU A 48 4.91 -10.30 -6.19
C LEU A 48 4.65 -11.30 -5.05
N PRO A 49 5.28 -12.46 -5.06
CA PRO A 49 4.96 -13.51 -4.09
C PRO A 49 4.92 -13.08 -2.63
N PRO A 50 5.88 -12.28 -2.12
CA PRO A 50 5.85 -11.89 -0.71
C PRO A 50 4.70 -10.96 -0.36
N TYR A 51 4.08 -10.31 -1.34
CA TYR A 51 3.06 -9.28 -1.09
C TYR A 51 1.67 -9.85 -0.86
N ARG A 52 1.39 -11.06 -1.31
CA ARG A 52 0.07 -11.70 -1.17
C ARG A 52 -1.04 -10.79 -1.67
N LEU A 53 -0.87 -10.24 -2.87
CA LEU A 53 -1.86 -9.36 -3.47
C LEU A 53 -3.21 -10.03 -3.59
N HIS A 54 -4.26 -9.39 -3.07
CA HIS A 54 -5.63 -9.90 -3.23
C HIS A 54 -6.63 -8.77 -3.07
N GLN A 55 -7.82 -8.97 -3.63
CA GLN A 55 -8.93 -8.04 -3.44
C GLN A 55 -9.66 -8.37 -2.15
N LEU A 56 -10.07 -7.32 -1.44
CA LEU A 56 -10.91 -7.47 -0.26
C LEU A 56 -12.34 -7.76 -0.68
N LYS A 57 -13.13 -8.33 0.24
CA LYS A 57 -14.51 -8.74 0.00
C LYS A 57 -15.48 -7.87 0.80
N GLY A 58 -16.79 -8.03 0.53
CA GLY A 58 -17.83 -7.34 1.24
C GLY A 58 -17.85 -5.86 0.91
N ASP A 59 -17.99 -5.02 1.91
CA ASP A 59 -18.07 -3.57 1.76
C ASP A 59 -16.83 -2.95 1.15
N ARG A 60 -15.72 -3.67 1.16
CA ARG A 60 -14.45 -3.18 0.63
C ARG A 60 -14.09 -3.83 -0.70
N SER A 61 -15.06 -4.39 -1.37
CA SER A 61 -14.89 -4.98 -2.69
C SER A 61 -14.30 -3.93 -3.64
N GLY A 62 -13.32 -4.33 -4.44
CA GLY A 62 -12.61 -3.40 -5.31
C GLY A 62 -11.36 -2.79 -4.70
N ILE A 63 -11.14 -2.99 -3.42
CA ILE A 63 -9.91 -2.55 -2.75
C ILE A 63 -8.90 -3.70 -2.77
N TRP A 64 -7.67 -3.39 -3.15
CA TRP A 64 -6.57 -4.34 -3.14
C TRP A 64 -5.79 -4.24 -1.83
N SER A 65 -5.20 -5.34 -1.43
CA SER A 65 -4.41 -5.42 -0.21
C SER A 65 -3.08 -6.13 -0.50
N ILE A 66 -1.99 -5.59 0.04
CA ILE A 66 -0.71 -6.29 0.05
C ILE A 66 -0.17 -6.33 1.48
N SER A 67 0.51 -7.43 1.80
CA SER A 67 1.07 -7.64 3.14
C SER A 67 2.33 -6.81 3.35
N VAL A 68 2.49 -6.28 4.55
CA VAL A 68 3.75 -5.67 5.00
C VAL A 68 4.48 -6.65 5.91
N THR A 69 3.90 -6.95 7.05
CA THR A 69 4.38 -7.99 7.96
C THR A 69 3.27 -8.29 8.97
N GLY A 70 3.13 -9.56 9.37
CA GLY A 70 2.06 -9.96 10.28
C GLY A 70 0.71 -9.56 9.73
N ASN A 71 -0.05 -8.83 10.52
CA ASN A 71 -1.37 -8.34 10.11
C ASN A 71 -1.34 -6.97 9.44
N TRP A 72 -0.18 -6.36 9.33
CA TRP A 72 -0.06 -5.03 8.73
C TRP A 72 -0.11 -5.12 7.21
N ARG A 73 -0.90 -4.23 6.59
CA ARG A 73 -1.16 -4.22 5.17
C ARG A 73 -1.18 -2.81 4.62
N ILE A 74 -0.87 -2.71 3.32
CA ILE A 74 -1.17 -1.50 2.54
C ILE A 74 -2.40 -1.84 1.70
N THR A 75 -3.42 -0.99 1.75
CA THR A 75 -4.64 -1.16 0.96
C THR A 75 -4.81 0.02 0.01
N PHE A 76 -5.41 -0.23 -1.15
CA PHE A 76 -5.53 0.80 -2.17
C PHE A 76 -6.52 0.38 -3.25
N LYS A 77 -7.03 1.37 -3.98
CA LYS A 77 -7.75 1.15 -5.21
C LYS A 77 -6.79 1.32 -6.37
N PHE A 78 -6.91 0.51 -7.41
CA PHE A 78 -6.01 0.58 -8.56
C PHE A 78 -6.81 0.64 -9.85
N GLU A 79 -6.51 1.64 -10.69
CA GLU A 79 -7.29 1.88 -11.89
C GLU A 79 -6.43 2.64 -12.89
N ASP A 80 -6.34 2.12 -14.12
CA ASP A 80 -5.61 2.76 -15.22
C ASP A 80 -4.16 3.14 -14.88
N GLY A 81 -3.49 2.27 -14.14
CA GLY A 81 -2.09 2.50 -13.75
C GLY A 81 -1.93 3.47 -12.59
N ASN A 82 -3.03 3.84 -11.93
CA ASN A 82 -3.00 4.77 -10.79
C ASN A 82 -3.51 4.11 -9.53
N ALA A 83 -2.89 4.44 -8.40
CA ALA A 83 -3.29 3.94 -7.10
C ALA A 83 -3.88 5.06 -6.27
N TYR A 84 -5.02 4.79 -5.66
CA TYR A 84 -5.84 5.77 -4.93
C TYR A 84 -6.08 5.32 -3.51
N ILE A 85 -6.33 6.28 -2.65
CA ILE A 85 -6.77 6.04 -1.27
C ILE A 85 -5.86 5.05 -0.53
N ILE A 86 -4.57 5.24 -0.67
CA ILE A 86 -3.58 4.39 -0.02
C ILE A 86 -3.76 4.45 1.49
N ASN A 87 -3.91 3.31 2.12
CA ASN A 87 -4.05 3.20 3.55
C ASN A 87 -3.07 2.17 4.11
N TYR A 88 -2.83 2.24 5.41
CA TYR A 88 -1.88 1.39 6.11
C TYR A 88 -2.60 0.91 7.36
N GLU A 89 -2.87 -0.38 7.44
CA GLU A 89 -3.80 -0.94 8.42
C GLU A 89 -3.21 -2.15 9.11
N ASP A 90 -3.54 -2.26 10.39
CA ASP A 90 -3.30 -3.48 11.17
C ASP A 90 -4.59 -4.31 11.08
N TYR A 91 -4.59 -5.32 10.24
CA TYR A 91 -5.77 -6.09 9.89
C TYR A 91 -5.86 -7.35 10.75
N HIS A 92 -6.83 -7.41 11.63
CA HIS A 92 -7.07 -8.61 12.44
C HIS A 92 -8.33 -9.31 11.98
#